data_47893183c0f1c2a93805299c9be52713
#
_entry.id   47893183c0f1c2a93805299c9be52713
#
_cell.length_a   1.000
_cell.length_b   1.000
_cell.length_c   1.000
_cell.angle_alpha   90.00
_cell.angle_beta   90.00
_cell.angle_gamma   90.00
#
_symmetry.space_group_name_H-M   'P 1'
#
loop_
_entity.id
_entity.type
_entity.pdbx_description
1 polymer ?
#
loop_
_entity_poly.entity_id
_entity_poly.type
_entity_poly.pdbx_seq_one_letter_code
_entity_poly.pdbx_strand_id
1 'polypeptide(L)'
;MTDFKFFKADRVYNELFYQFPKVFIVSDEYKKMKDSTKIAYMLLKARLEIAISKRQIDEEGNVYFTYTTNELCRVLNCQKQKAIAIKKELESFGLLLQKQMGFNKQLGKNNPNRLYLAELKVSENDIYLLEKFDRENRENVDKSEGMKIIPTLDEK
;
A
#
# COMPACT_ATOMS: atom_id res chain seq x y z
N MET A 1 3.39 -8.48 -33.53
CA MET A 1 4.32 -8.44 -32.41
C MET A 1 4.67 -7.00 -32.06
N THR A 2 4.40 -6.61 -30.86
CA THR A 2 4.74 -5.26 -30.41
C THR A 2 6.23 -5.17 -30.10
N ASP A 3 6.76 -3.98 -30.27
CA ASP A 3 8.13 -3.73 -29.88
C ASP A 3 8.30 -3.81 -28.37
N PHE A 4 9.23 -4.60 -27.91
CA PHE A 4 9.55 -4.66 -26.51
C PHE A 4 10.52 -3.53 -26.19
N LYS A 5 10.12 -2.66 -25.25
CA LYS A 5 10.93 -1.49 -24.89
C LYS A 5 11.77 -1.80 -23.66
N PHE A 6 13.03 -2.06 -23.92
CA PHE A 6 13.98 -2.37 -22.86
C PHE A 6 14.31 -1.14 -22.03
N PHE A 7 14.49 -1.33 -20.71
CA PHE A 7 15.13 -0.29 -19.92
C PHE A 7 16.58 -0.16 -20.34
N LYS A 8 17.02 1.08 -20.47
CA LYS A 8 18.39 1.38 -20.90
C LYS A 8 19.20 1.91 -19.73
N ALA A 9 20.43 1.44 -19.60
CA ALA A 9 21.26 1.78 -18.44
C ALA A 9 21.62 3.27 -18.37
N ASP A 10 21.68 3.93 -19.50
CA ASP A 10 22.10 5.34 -19.60
C ASP A 10 20.93 6.32 -19.66
N ARG A 11 19.73 5.85 -19.41
CA ARG A 11 18.52 6.64 -19.56
C ARG A 11 17.85 6.90 -18.21
N VAL A 12 17.38 8.12 -18.03
CA VAL A 12 16.62 8.51 -16.82
C VAL A 12 15.14 8.25 -17.07
N TYR A 13 14.49 7.61 -16.11
CA TYR A 13 13.08 7.32 -16.18
C TYR A 13 12.34 8.06 -15.08
N ASN A 14 11.30 8.78 -15.47
CA ASN A 14 10.43 9.49 -14.56
C ASN A 14 9.11 8.73 -14.48
N GLU A 15 8.88 8.07 -13.37
CA GLU A 15 7.66 7.31 -13.16
C GLU A 15 6.96 7.78 -11.90
N LEU A 16 5.65 7.71 -11.92
CA LEU A 16 4.83 8.05 -10.76
C LEU A 16 4.47 6.76 -10.04
N PHE A 17 4.66 6.75 -8.75
CA PHE A 17 4.47 5.55 -7.95
C PHE A 17 3.55 5.79 -6.76
N TYR A 18 2.81 4.76 -6.39
CA TYR A 18 2.30 4.64 -5.04
C TYR A 18 3.35 3.88 -4.23
N GLN A 19 3.41 4.18 -2.94
CA GLN A 19 4.37 3.51 -2.06
C GLN A 19 3.77 2.22 -1.52
N PHE A 20 4.40 1.10 -1.83
CA PHE A 20 3.99 -0.21 -1.33
C PHE A 20 4.84 -0.56 -0.11
N PRO A 21 4.23 -0.80 1.06
CA PRO A 21 5.00 -1.10 2.27
C PRO A 21 5.72 -2.44 2.16
N LYS A 22 7.02 -2.42 2.32
CA LYS A 22 7.81 -3.65 2.26
C LYS A 22 7.41 -4.65 3.35
N VAL A 23 6.92 -4.17 4.47
CA VAL A 23 6.50 -5.04 5.57
C VAL A 23 5.36 -5.98 5.17
N PHE A 24 4.58 -5.63 4.16
CA PHE A 24 3.53 -6.51 3.66
C PHE A 24 4.08 -7.79 3.02
N ILE A 25 5.33 -7.75 2.59
CA ILE A 25 5.96 -8.91 1.96
C ILE A 25 6.59 -9.83 2.99
N VAL A 26 7.17 -9.27 4.05
CA VAL A 26 8.00 -10.04 4.99
C VAL A 26 7.36 -10.32 6.33
N SER A 27 6.41 -9.49 6.79
CA SER A 27 5.79 -9.68 8.11
C SER A 27 4.96 -10.97 8.15
N ASP A 28 5.17 -11.76 9.17
CA ASP A 28 4.39 -13.00 9.34
C ASP A 28 2.90 -12.73 9.46
N GLU A 29 2.53 -11.58 9.98
CA GLU A 29 1.12 -11.19 10.09
C GLU A 29 0.59 -10.67 8.76
N TYR A 30 1.22 -9.63 8.21
CA TYR A 30 0.66 -8.94 7.05
C TYR A 30 0.78 -9.71 5.75
N LYS A 31 1.77 -10.56 5.60
CA LYS A 31 1.90 -11.33 4.36
C LYS A 31 0.72 -12.25 4.10
N LYS A 32 -0.10 -12.52 5.13
CA LYS A 32 -1.30 -13.34 4.99
C LYS A 32 -2.45 -12.61 4.31
N MET A 33 -2.40 -11.28 4.23
CA MET A 33 -3.44 -10.54 3.52
C MET A 33 -3.41 -10.87 2.04
N LYS A 34 -4.58 -10.78 1.42
CA LYS A 34 -4.67 -10.95 -0.03
C LYS A 34 -3.95 -9.81 -0.73
N ASP A 35 -3.45 -10.10 -1.91
CA ASP A 35 -2.70 -9.10 -2.69
C ASP A 35 -3.54 -7.86 -2.97
N SER A 36 -4.82 -8.04 -3.32
CA SER A 36 -5.70 -6.91 -3.57
C SER A 36 -5.90 -6.04 -2.33
N THR A 37 -5.90 -6.65 -1.15
CA THR A 37 -6.02 -5.91 0.11
C THR A 37 -4.77 -5.09 0.39
N LYS A 38 -3.60 -5.64 0.09
CA LYS A 38 -2.33 -4.91 0.22
C LYS A 38 -2.32 -3.69 -0.71
N ILE A 39 -2.76 -3.89 -1.94
CA ILE A 39 -2.86 -2.79 -2.92
C ILE A 39 -3.85 -1.74 -2.43
N ALA A 40 -4.99 -2.18 -1.91
CA ALA A 40 -6.00 -1.26 -1.40
C ALA A 40 -5.45 -0.40 -0.25
N TYR A 41 -4.68 -0.99 0.66
CA TYR A 41 -4.05 -0.20 1.73
C TYR A 41 -3.20 0.92 1.16
N MET A 42 -2.44 0.64 0.13
CA MET A 42 -1.60 1.63 -0.54
C MET A 42 -2.43 2.79 -1.11
N LEU A 43 -3.56 2.46 -1.73
CA LEU A 43 -4.47 3.47 -2.28
C LEU A 43 -5.11 4.32 -1.18
N LEU A 44 -5.53 3.67 -0.10
CA LEU A 44 -6.12 4.38 1.03
C LEU A 44 -5.08 5.27 1.71
N LYS A 45 -3.83 4.80 1.81
CA LYS A 45 -2.74 5.59 2.38
C LYS A 45 -2.48 6.85 1.57
N ALA A 46 -2.55 6.75 0.26
CA ALA A 46 -2.40 7.93 -0.60
C ALA A 46 -3.52 8.95 -0.34
N ARG A 47 -4.75 8.49 -0.17
CA ARG A 47 -5.87 9.38 0.16
C ARG A 47 -5.69 9.99 1.55
N LEU A 48 -5.19 9.20 2.50
CA LEU A 48 -4.90 9.68 3.85
C LEU A 48 -3.88 10.82 3.81
N GLU A 49 -2.86 10.70 2.98
CA GLU A 49 -1.84 11.75 2.88
C GLU A 49 -2.41 13.08 2.38
N ILE A 50 -3.37 13.01 1.48
CA ILE A 50 -4.08 14.20 1.03
C ILE A 50 -4.89 14.80 2.18
N ALA A 51 -5.58 13.96 2.94
CA ALA A 51 -6.35 14.40 4.09
C ALA A 51 -5.47 15.06 5.16
N ILE A 52 -4.28 14.52 5.38
CA ILE A 52 -3.30 15.13 6.29
C ILE A 52 -2.94 16.53 5.83
N SER A 53 -2.62 16.68 4.55
CA SER A 53 -2.22 17.98 4.00
C SER A 53 -3.35 19.01 4.07
N LYS A 54 -4.60 18.55 4.00
CA LYS A 54 -5.77 19.42 4.10
C LYS A 54 -6.27 19.56 5.53
N ARG A 55 -5.57 18.97 6.49
CA ARG A 55 -5.92 19.00 7.92
C ARG A 55 -7.34 18.54 8.19
N GLN A 56 -7.73 17.45 7.55
CA GLN A 56 -9.04 16.85 7.74
C GLN A 56 -9.01 15.97 8.99
N ILE A 57 -9.29 16.60 10.12
CA ILE A 57 -9.19 15.96 11.43
C ILE A 57 -10.54 16.03 12.17
N ASP A 58 -10.77 15.06 13.03
CA ASP A 58 -11.96 15.04 13.87
C ASP A 58 -11.70 15.80 15.18
N GLU A 59 -12.67 15.76 16.09
CA GLU A 59 -12.60 16.50 17.36
C GLU A 59 -11.47 16.01 18.27
N GLU A 60 -11.03 14.77 18.06
CA GLU A 60 -9.94 14.20 18.86
C GLU A 60 -8.58 14.36 18.20
N GLY A 61 -8.53 15.02 17.05
CA GLY A 61 -7.30 15.24 16.34
C GLY A 61 -6.89 14.09 15.42
N ASN A 62 -7.77 13.14 15.20
CA ASN A 62 -7.48 12.00 14.32
C ASN A 62 -7.82 12.34 12.88
N VAL A 63 -6.91 11.99 11.97
CA VAL A 63 -7.11 12.22 10.53
C VAL A 63 -8.07 11.19 9.99
N TYR A 64 -9.08 11.67 9.28
CA TYR A 64 -10.03 10.79 8.60
C TYR A 64 -10.13 11.18 7.13
N PHE A 65 -10.66 10.26 6.34
CA PHE A 65 -10.90 10.49 4.93
C PHE A 65 -12.12 9.70 4.50
N THR A 66 -12.57 9.94 3.30
CA THR A 66 -13.64 9.15 2.71
C THR A 66 -13.09 8.38 1.51
N TYR A 67 -13.58 7.17 1.35
CA TYR A 67 -13.24 6.35 0.20
C TYR A 67 -14.38 5.37 0.02
N THR A 68 -15.27 5.67 -0.92
CA THR A 68 -16.49 4.88 -1.09
C THR A 68 -16.18 3.52 -1.69
N THR A 69 -17.09 2.59 -1.46
CA THR A 69 -17.00 1.27 -2.07
C THR A 69 -16.98 1.38 -3.60
N ASN A 70 -17.78 2.28 -4.15
CA ASN A 70 -17.81 2.50 -5.59
C ASN A 70 -16.48 3.02 -6.13
N GLU A 71 -15.84 3.93 -5.39
CA GLU A 71 -14.51 4.41 -5.77
C GLU A 71 -13.50 3.25 -5.80
N LEU A 72 -13.54 2.41 -4.78
CA LEU A 72 -12.62 1.29 -4.69
C LEU A 72 -12.85 0.30 -5.82
N CYS A 73 -14.11 0.02 -6.15
CA CYS A 73 -14.46 -0.82 -7.30
C CYS A 73 -13.87 -0.28 -8.59
N ARG A 74 -14.00 1.02 -8.79
CA ARG A 74 -13.52 1.65 -10.02
C ARG A 74 -11.99 1.59 -10.12
N VAL A 75 -11.32 1.89 -9.02
CA VAL A 75 -9.86 1.94 -9.01
C VAL A 75 -9.24 0.54 -9.16
N LEU A 76 -9.83 -0.45 -8.49
CA LEU A 76 -9.33 -1.82 -8.55
C LEU A 76 -9.96 -2.65 -9.66
N ASN A 77 -10.89 -2.06 -10.41
CA ASN A 77 -11.62 -2.75 -11.47
C ASN A 77 -12.22 -4.06 -10.96
N CYS A 78 -13.00 -3.97 -9.89
CA CYS A 78 -13.60 -5.14 -9.26
C CYS A 78 -15.06 -4.89 -8.95
N GLN A 79 -15.75 -5.97 -8.57
CA GLN A 79 -17.16 -5.93 -8.19
C GLN A 79 -17.30 -5.46 -6.75
N LYS A 80 -18.50 -5.00 -6.42
CA LYS A 80 -18.83 -4.44 -5.11
C LYS A 80 -18.51 -5.41 -3.98
N GLN A 81 -18.81 -6.68 -4.18
CA GLN A 81 -18.58 -7.70 -3.14
C GLN A 81 -17.10 -7.82 -2.79
N LYS A 82 -16.23 -7.75 -3.79
CA LYS A 82 -14.79 -7.80 -3.56
C LYS A 82 -14.30 -6.57 -2.82
N ALA A 83 -14.80 -5.38 -3.18
CA ALA A 83 -14.40 -4.16 -2.50
C ALA A 83 -14.82 -4.17 -1.03
N ILE A 84 -16.02 -4.68 -0.75
CA ILE A 84 -16.50 -4.83 0.63
C ILE A 84 -15.62 -5.82 1.40
N ALA A 85 -15.29 -6.94 0.78
CA ALA A 85 -14.42 -7.94 1.40
C ALA A 85 -13.03 -7.40 1.71
N ILE A 86 -12.48 -6.58 0.81
CA ILE A 86 -11.18 -5.94 1.02
C ILE A 86 -11.21 -5.05 2.26
N LYS A 87 -12.24 -4.21 2.38
CA LYS A 87 -12.35 -3.34 3.55
C LYS A 87 -12.50 -4.14 4.83
N LYS A 88 -13.28 -5.23 4.79
CA LYS A 88 -13.43 -6.10 5.96
C LYS A 88 -12.13 -6.78 6.34
N GLU A 89 -11.33 -7.18 5.36
CA GLU A 89 -10.04 -7.79 5.65
C GLU A 89 -9.11 -6.78 6.30
N LEU A 90 -9.08 -5.55 5.79
CA LEU A 90 -8.30 -4.48 6.43
C LEU A 90 -8.73 -4.25 7.86
N GLU A 91 -10.04 -4.27 8.13
CA GLU A 91 -10.54 -4.15 9.48
C GLU A 91 -10.10 -5.31 10.36
N SER A 92 -10.12 -6.52 9.81
CA SER A 92 -9.71 -7.71 10.58
C SER A 92 -8.24 -7.71 10.94
N PHE A 93 -7.41 -7.02 10.16
CA PHE A 93 -5.99 -6.85 10.47
C PHE A 93 -5.72 -5.62 11.34
N GLY A 94 -6.77 -4.93 11.76
CA GLY A 94 -6.62 -3.75 12.60
C GLY A 94 -6.07 -2.54 11.86
N LEU A 95 -6.20 -2.52 10.54
CA LEU A 95 -5.63 -1.45 9.71
C LEU A 95 -6.65 -0.41 9.27
N LEU A 96 -7.93 -0.71 9.38
CA LEU A 96 -8.99 0.18 8.95
C LEU A 96 -10.08 0.24 10.00
N LEU A 97 -10.56 1.45 10.28
CA LEU A 97 -11.76 1.68 11.08
C LEU A 97 -12.73 2.48 10.23
N GLN A 98 -13.95 2.01 10.11
CA GLN A 98 -14.99 2.71 9.38
C GLN A 98 -16.03 3.21 10.35
N LYS A 99 -16.40 4.47 10.26
CA LYS A 99 -17.39 5.10 11.13
C LYS A 99 -18.54 5.64 10.29
N GLN A 100 -19.75 5.18 10.59
CA GLN A 100 -20.95 5.68 9.93
C GLN A 100 -21.27 7.07 10.48
N MET A 101 -21.62 7.98 9.57
CA MET A 101 -21.84 9.38 9.94
C MET A 101 -23.32 9.79 9.94
N GLY A 102 -24.22 8.83 9.76
CA GLY A 102 -25.64 9.08 9.84
C GLY A 102 -26.25 9.60 8.55
N PHE A 103 -27.56 9.81 8.62
CA PHE A 103 -28.36 10.21 7.46
C PHE A 103 -28.40 11.72 7.34
N ASN A 104 -28.18 12.22 6.12
CA ASN A 104 -28.28 13.64 5.82
C ASN A 104 -29.62 13.94 5.20
N LYS A 105 -30.50 14.62 5.93
CA LYS A 105 -31.86 14.91 5.47
C LYS A 105 -31.88 15.85 4.28
N GLN A 106 -30.93 16.76 4.20
CA GLN A 106 -30.88 17.71 3.09
C GLN A 106 -30.52 17.04 1.76
N LEU A 107 -29.64 16.05 1.83
CA LEU A 107 -29.23 15.30 0.65
C LEU A 107 -30.08 14.07 0.38
N GLY A 108 -30.93 13.67 1.32
CA GLY A 108 -31.78 12.51 1.17
C GLY A 108 -31.02 11.18 1.17
N LYS A 109 -29.84 11.15 1.74
CA LYS A 109 -29.01 9.94 1.78
C LYS A 109 -28.05 9.99 2.98
N ASN A 110 -27.42 8.85 3.25
CA ASN A 110 -26.41 8.78 4.28
C ASN A 110 -25.16 9.58 3.91
N ASN A 111 -24.56 10.20 4.88
CA ASN A 111 -23.23 10.79 4.71
C ASN A 111 -22.22 9.69 4.45
N PRO A 112 -21.15 9.96 3.68
CA PRO A 112 -20.09 8.98 3.50
C PRO A 112 -19.48 8.58 4.84
N ASN A 113 -19.11 7.32 4.97
CA ASN A 113 -18.40 6.84 6.16
C ASN A 113 -17.06 7.54 6.27
N ARG A 114 -16.69 7.86 7.51
CA ARG A 114 -15.32 8.29 7.78
C ARG A 114 -14.44 7.05 7.92
N LEU A 115 -13.33 7.08 7.24
CA LEU A 115 -12.34 6.02 7.31
C LEU A 115 -11.11 6.51 8.05
N TYR A 116 -10.60 5.65 8.93
CA TYR A 116 -9.36 5.90 9.65
C TYR A 116 -8.42 4.77 9.34
N LEU A 117 -7.21 5.10 8.94
CA LEU A 117 -6.20 4.11 8.59
C LEU A 117 -5.19 4.04 9.73
N ALA A 118 -4.88 2.82 10.16
CA ALA A 118 -3.90 2.62 11.21
C ALA A 118 -2.48 2.63 10.66
N GLU A 119 -1.55 3.02 11.52
CA GLU A 119 -0.14 2.86 11.21
C GLU A 119 0.22 1.37 11.19
N LEU A 120 1.16 1.01 10.34
CA LEU A 120 1.63 -0.35 10.27
C LEU A 120 2.54 -0.66 11.44
N LYS A 121 2.37 -1.84 12.02
CA LYS A 121 3.26 -2.30 13.08
C LYS A 121 4.49 -2.93 12.46
N VAL A 122 5.65 -2.46 12.88
CA VAL A 122 6.93 -3.00 12.42
C VAL A 122 7.70 -3.45 13.65
N SER A 123 7.82 -4.75 13.85
CA SER A 123 8.54 -5.32 14.97
C SER A 123 10.04 -5.42 14.69
N GLU A 124 10.82 -5.72 15.70
CA GLU A 124 12.24 -5.96 15.50
C GLU A 124 12.48 -7.14 14.55
N ASN A 125 11.65 -8.16 14.66
CA ASN A 125 11.73 -9.30 13.75
C ASN A 125 11.43 -8.89 12.32
N ASP A 126 10.48 -8.00 12.13
CA ASP A 126 10.15 -7.48 10.80
C ASP A 126 11.35 -6.74 10.20
N ILE A 127 12.04 -5.95 11.00
CA ILE A 127 13.24 -5.24 10.54
C ILE A 127 14.31 -6.24 10.11
N TYR A 128 14.52 -7.27 10.91
CA TYR A 128 15.46 -8.33 10.55
C TYR A 128 15.06 -8.99 9.22
N LEU A 129 13.78 -9.31 9.05
CA LEU A 129 13.29 -9.95 7.84
C LEU A 129 13.42 -9.03 6.63
N LEU A 130 13.21 -7.73 6.80
CA LEU A 130 13.39 -6.77 5.71
C LEU A 130 14.83 -6.72 5.25
N GLU A 131 15.76 -6.65 6.19
CA GLU A 131 17.19 -6.64 5.88
C GLU A 131 17.61 -7.93 5.18
N LYS A 132 17.10 -9.06 5.68
CA LYS A 132 17.39 -10.36 5.09
C LYS A 132 16.85 -10.45 3.65
N PHE A 133 15.64 -9.97 3.44
CA PHE A 133 15.01 -9.99 2.11
C PHE A 133 15.81 -9.16 1.11
N ASP A 134 16.22 -7.96 1.50
CA ASP A 134 17.03 -7.10 0.63
C ASP A 134 18.38 -7.73 0.31
N ARG A 135 19.00 -8.36 1.30
CA ARG A 135 20.29 -9.04 1.10
C ARG A 135 20.13 -10.22 0.14
N GLU A 136 19.10 -11.03 0.33
CA GLU A 136 18.85 -12.18 -0.54
C GLU A 136 18.56 -11.76 -1.98
N ASN A 137 17.88 -10.64 -2.16
CA ASN A 137 17.64 -10.10 -3.49
C ASN A 137 18.94 -9.80 -4.22
N ARG A 138 19.89 -9.18 -3.52
CA ARG A 138 21.20 -8.87 -4.11
C ARG A 138 21.97 -10.14 -4.45
N GLU A 139 21.99 -11.10 -3.52
CA GLU A 139 22.65 -12.37 -3.72
C GLU A 139 22.06 -13.14 -4.90
N ASN A 140 20.73 -13.12 -5.04
CA ASN A 140 20.07 -13.81 -6.13
C ASN A 140 20.39 -13.19 -7.49
N VAL A 141 20.54 -11.89 -7.56
CA VAL A 141 20.97 -11.25 -8.79
C VAL A 141 22.36 -11.76 -9.18
N ASP A 142 23.28 -11.78 -8.24
CA ASP A 142 24.65 -12.22 -8.51
C ASP A 142 24.70 -13.69 -8.96
N LYS A 143 23.93 -14.55 -8.32
CA LYS A 143 23.90 -15.97 -8.64
C LYS A 143 23.22 -16.27 -9.98
N SER A 144 22.06 -15.65 -10.21
CA SER A 144 21.27 -15.94 -11.41
C SER A 144 21.96 -15.50 -12.68
N GLU A 145 22.76 -14.45 -12.58
CA GLU A 145 23.49 -13.92 -13.73
C GLU A 145 24.75 -14.73 -14.02
N GLY A 146 25.11 -15.66 -13.15
CA GLY A 146 26.40 -16.33 -13.24
C GLY A 146 27.53 -15.34 -13.23
N MET A 147 27.29 -14.19 -12.63
CA MET A 147 28.21 -13.08 -12.71
C MET A 147 29.43 -13.31 -11.85
N LYS A 148 30.56 -13.12 -12.48
CA LYS A 148 31.73 -12.84 -11.71
C LYS A 148 31.57 -11.44 -11.19
N ILE A 149 31.58 -11.30 -9.89
CA ILE A 149 31.53 -9.98 -9.28
C ILE A 149 32.76 -9.21 -9.74
N ILE A 150 32.51 -8.16 -10.50
CA ILE A 150 33.61 -7.29 -10.91
C ILE A 150 33.88 -6.36 -9.75
N PRO A 151 35.09 -6.40 -9.17
CA PRO A 151 35.41 -5.50 -8.06
C PRO A 151 35.24 -4.06 -8.52
N THR A 152 34.52 -3.29 -7.74
CA THR A 152 34.41 -1.86 -8.02
C THR A 152 35.54 -1.14 -7.33
N LEU A 153 35.79 0.10 -7.75
CA LEU A 153 36.88 0.88 -7.21
C LEU A 153 36.76 1.15 -5.72
N ASP A 154 35.55 1.10 -5.21
CA ASP A 154 35.28 1.36 -3.80
C ASP A 154 35.18 0.10 -2.96
N GLU A 155 35.45 -1.06 -3.50
CA GLU A 155 35.46 -2.33 -2.80
C GLU A 155 36.81 -2.67 -2.23
N LYS A 156 37.48 -1.74 -1.73
CA LYS A 156 38.85 -1.97 -1.31
C LYS A 156 38.98 -2.11 0.18
#